data_ae32a3b59ed6d5c1894e49d6a1dd5030
#
_entry.id   ae32a3b59ed6d5c1894e49d6a1dd5030
#
_cell.length_a   1.000
_cell.length_b   1.000
_cell.length_c   1.000
_cell.angle_alpha   90.00
_cell.angle_beta   90.00
_cell.angle_gamma   90.00
#
_symmetry.space_group_name_H-M   'P 1'
#
loop_
_entity.id
_entity.type
_entity.pdbx_description
1 polymer ?
#
loop_
_entity_poly.entity_id
_entity_poly.type
_entity_poly.pdbx_seq_one_letter_code
_entity_poly.pdbx_strand_id
1 'polypeptide(L)'
;MLIAVLVLLLLFSMSITAKAEGVTAVERTITPEYGGLVYVIDEIHVSESSFRYGIVEEMHDRLVAFSVDGGDYKLIGKKTGGLYIYEIYPRSRLVTVKAIYRGLISEAGGNNYELVINAEPFIEGHTVQASIFLPTTSYVRYPVAPSGWTLTERGLEKRNVTISGSSPGEPIVVRFTSGGLALIQVESLDMSYRLSESSLVIGMKIANTAGNPLRQLDLRMPEGIEVKEVRDTLGKLIYSWSSKDRVLIINLEQSRYALQNSWKYSFTIIAKCTSTQCINTSDETSRILVFTPINASISSLSVSLILPEGYEADLSKARLVEYRHDPAGAAIATIDTSGINIYDPSYFTIPIVKSPSLASTAQWLIGGGFIVLIIGTVVMQIMRGKVLRPKIISEKDAQIIFKAIQELQKAKSTLLEIEESLAPTAAKAKPQLMTDKMHVVRRTADSIIESLGKIEEKPAELQRIVKEINQAVSTFSEALRVILRNYADFQRGELTMPSYKKIYDSFRKDLRYAYDMLSNIEEDLRELAKK
;
A
#
# COMPACT_ATOMS: atom_id res chain seq x y z
N MET A 1 -34.16 -34.89 63.48
CA MET A 1 -34.50 -34.65 62.05
C MET A 1 -34.08 -33.26 61.55
N LEU A 2 -34.26 -32.18 62.32
CA LEU A 2 -33.88 -30.83 61.90
C LEU A 2 -32.38 -30.62 61.69
N ILE A 3 -31.51 -31.21 62.50
CA ILE A 3 -30.05 -31.12 62.41
C ILE A 3 -29.51 -31.80 61.16
N ALA A 4 -30.11 -32.94 60.76
CA ALA A 4 -29.70 -33.67 59.54
C ALA A 4 -30.03 -32.88 58.25
N VAL A 5 -31.15 -32.15 58.23
CA VAL A 5 -31.55 -31.26 57.11
C VAL A 5 -30.65 -30.05 57.05
N LEU A 6 -30.23 -29.49 58.20
CA LEU A 6 -29.31 -28.34 58.23
C LEU A 6 -27.89 -28.73 57.74
N VAL A 7 -27.41 -29.92 58.11
CA VAL A 7 -26.13 -30.43 57.63
C VAL A 7 -26.17 -30.76 56.13
N LEU A 8 -27.29 -31.29 55.64
CA LEU A 8 -27.45 -31.53 54.19
C LEU A 8 -27.55 -30.22 53.41
N LEU A 9 -28.20 -29.19 53.94
CA LEU A 9 -28.23 -27.85 53.32
C LEU A 9 -26.87 -27.15 53.38
N LEU A 10 -26.07 -27.36 54.43
CA LEU A 10 -24.70 -26.86 54.50
C LEU A 10 -23.76 -27.62 53.55
N LEU A 11 -23.94 -28.91 53.34
CA LEU A 11 -23.21 -29.70 52.36
C LEU A 11 -23.61 -29.35 50.92
N PHE A 12 -24.89 -29.00 50.69
CA PHE A 12 -25.35 -28.50 49.39
C PHE A 12 -24.90 -27.09 49.10
N SER A 13 -24.73 -26.22 50.13
CA SER A 13 -24.20 -24.87 49.97
C SER A 13 -22.68 -24.82 49.78
N MET A 14 -21.97 -25.90 50.15
CA MET A 14 -20.52 -26.03 49.88
C MET A 14 -20.17 -26.59 48.49
N SER A 15 -21.16 -27.06 47.72
CA SER A 15 -20.95 -27.34 46.29
C SER A 15 -21.18 -26.09 45.42
N ILE A 16 -20.86 -24.91 45.94
CA ILE A 16 -20.50 -23.78 45.06
C ILE A 16 -19.18 -24.22 44.41
N THR A 17 -19.28 -24.86 43.28
CA THR A 17 -18.15 -25.03 42.37
C THR A 17 -17.56 -23.64 42.26
N ALA A 18 -16.41 -23.45 42.92
CA ALA A 18 -15.58 -22.29 42.71
C ALA A 18 -15.43 -22.20 41.19
N LYS A 19 -16.12 -21.22 40.60
CA LYS A 19 -15.99 -20.92 39.19
C LYS A 19 -14.52 -20.62 39.03
N ALA A 20 -13.78 -21.51 38.38
CA ALA A 20 -12.37 -21.29 38.13
C ALA A 20 -12.28 -19.94 37.42
N GLU A 21 -11.89 -18.90 38.17
CA GLU A 21 -11.55 -17.59 37.61
C GLU A 21 -10.26 -17.79 36.84
N GLY A 22 -10.21 -17.30 35.60
CA GLY A 22 -9.02 -17.38 34.77
C GLY A 22 -9.28 -17.87 33.35
N VAL A 23 -8.21 -18.18 32.66
CA VAL A 23 -8.25 -18.84 31.36
C VAL A 23 -8.36 -20.35 31.60
N THR A 24 -9.40 -20.97 31.03
CA THR A 24 -9.70 -22.39 31.30
C THR A 24 -9.25 -23.33 30.20
N ALA A 25 -9.38 -22.93 28.94
CA ALA A 25 -9.01 -23.73 27.79
C ALA A 25 -8.57 -22.88 26.60
N VAL A 26 -7.73 -23.46 25.75
CA VAL A 26 -7.29 -22.85 24.49
C VAL A 26 -7.36 -23.88 23.36
N GLU A 27 -8.02 -23.52 22.28
CA GLU A 27 -7.99 -24.27 21.03
C GLU A 27 -7.14 -23.49 20.02
N ARG A 28 -5.97 -24.02 19.66
CA ARG A 28 -5.04 -23.41 18.71
C ARG A 28 -5.09 -24.09 17.36
N THR A 29 -5.30 -23.32 16.32
CA THR A 29 -5.17 -23.76 14.94
C THR A 29 -3.98 -23.05 14.27
N ILE A 30 -3.10 -23.83 13.63
CA ILE A 30 -1.91 -23.33 12.92
C ILE A 30 -2.03 -23.73 11.45
N THR A 31 -2.19 -22.77 10.57
CA THR A 31 -2.42 -23.01 9.14
C THR A 31 -1.34 -22.36 8.28
N PRO A 32 -0.47 -23.17 7.64
CA PRO A 32 0.37 -22.66 6.55
C PRO A 32 -0.48 -22.30 5.33
N GLU A 33 -0.29 -21.10 4.80
CA GLU A 33 -1.07 -20.58 3.68
C GLU A 33 -0.24 -20.47 2.40
N TYR A 34 -0.93 -20.49 1.26
CA TYR A 34 -0.33 -20.14 -0.03
C TYR A 34 0.30 -18.75 0.06
N GLY A 35 1.54 -18.59 -0.41
CA GLY A 35 2.30 -17.35 -0.27
C GLY A 35 3.29 -17.34 0.90
N GLY A 36 3.22 -18.33 1.80
CA GLY A 36 4.21 -18.56 2.85
C GLY A 36 3.92 -17.89 4.19
N LEU A 37 2.73 -17.32 4.38
CA LEU A 37 2.27 -16.90 5.71
C LEU A 37 1.80 -18.09 6.51
N VAL A 38 1.91 -17.95 7.84
CA VAL A 38 1.37 -18.90 8.80
C VAL A 38 0.38 -18.19 9.70
N TYR A 39 -0.86 -18.65 9.67
CA TYR A 39 -1.93 -18.17 10.53
C TYR A 39 -1.97 -18.99 11.80
N VAL A 40 -1.94 -18.33 12.93
CA VAL A 40 -2.15 -18.91 14.25
C VAL A 40 -3.40 -18.29 14.83
N ILE A 41 -4.39 -19.13 15.10
CA ILE A 41 -5.67 -18.70 15.66
C ILE A 41 -5.86 -19.45 16.98
N ASP A 42 -6.00 -18.69 18.07
CA ASP A 42 -6.30 -19.21 19.41
C ASP A 42 -7.72 -18.82 19.80
N GLU A 43 -8.56 -19.81 20.03
CA GLU A 43 -9.86 -19.64 20.68
C GLU A 43 -9.70 -19.88 22.17
N ILE A 44 -9.84 -18.82 22.97
CA ILE A 44 -9.51 -18.79 24.39
C ILE A 44 -10.79 -18.63 25.21
N HIS A 45 -11.06 -19.60 26.07
CA HIS A 45 -12.16 -19.55 27.03
C HIS A 45 -11.74 -18.82 28.31
N VAL A 46 -12.39 -17.69 28.59
CA VAL A 46 -11.99 -16.74 29.63
C VAL A 46 -13.15 -16.46 30.59
N SER A 47 -12.82 -16.32 31.88
CA SER A 47 -13.76 -15.89 32.92
C SER A 47 -13.26 -14.70 33.75
N GLU A 48 -12.13 -14.11 33.37
CA GLU A 48 -11.50 -12.96 34.02
C GLU A 48 -11.60 -11.69 33.16
N SER A 49 -11.35 -10.51 33.78
CA SER A 49 -11.44 -9.20 33.15
C SER A 49 -10.25 -8.85 32.26
N SER A 50 -9.09 -9.48 32.48
CA SER A 50 -7.90 -9.35 31.65
C SER A 50 -6.99 -10.55 31.84
N PHE A 51 -6.23 -10.87 30.78
CA PHE A 51 -5.15 -11.87 30.84
C PHE A 51 -3.97 -11.43 29.96
N ARG A 52 -2.82 -12.06 30.16
CA ARG A 52 -1.60 -11.73 29.44
C ARG A 52 -1.22 -12.84 28.48
N TYR A 53 -1.21 -12.50 27.20
CA TYR A 53 -0.83 -13.39 26.12
C TYR A 53 0.61 -13.07 25.68
N GLY A 54 1.47 -14.07 25.58
CA GLY A 54 2.89 -13.90 25.27
C GLY A 54 3.27 -14.48 23.91
N ILE A 55 4.13 -13.76 23.21
CA ILE A 55 4.78 -14.19 21.96
C ILE A 55 6.29 -14.13 22.17
N VAL A 56 7.01 -15.21 21.87
CA VAL A 56 8.48 -15.23 21.94
C VAL A 56 9.07 -14.28 20.90
N GLU A 57 10.22 -13.67 21.21
CA GLU A 57 10.88 -12.64 20.38
C GLU A 57 11.07 -13.09 18.95
N GLU A 58 11.57 -14.30 18.71
CA GLU A 58 11.80 -14.85 17.38
C GLU A 58 10.52 -14.93 16.54
N MET A 59 9.38 -15.22 17.18
CA MET A 59 8.07 -15.19 16.54
C MET A 59 7.55 -13.77 16.38
N HIS A 60 7.76 -12.90 17.38
CA HIS A 60 7.33 -11.51 17.34
C HIS A 60 8.02 -10.73 16.21
N ASP A 61 9.28 -10.97 15.94
CA ASP A 61 10.03 -10.35 14.83
C ASP A 61 9.52 -10.78 13.44
N ARG A 62 8.82 -11.91 13.39
CA ARG A 62 8.18 -12.44 12.20
C ARG A 62 6.68 -12.14 12.13
N LEU A 63 6.14 -11.48 13.14
CA LEU A 63 4.72 -11.11 13.22
C LEU A 63 4.41 -10.04 12.16
N VAL A 64 3.40 -10.31 11.36
CA VAL A 64 2.93 -9.42 10.29
C VAL A 64 1.65 -8.71 10.69
N ALA A 65 0.77 -9.43 11.40
CA ALA A 65 -0.47 -8.90 11.92
C ALA A 65 -0.86 -9.59 13.23
N PHE A 66 -1.51 -8.85 14.12
CA PHE A 66 -2.07 -9.32 15.37
C PHE A 66 -3.45 -8.69 15.57
N SER A 67 -4.44 -9.49 15.85
CA SER A 67 -5.80 -9.00 16.14
C SER A 67 -6.46 -9.85 17.21
N VAL A 68 -7.45 -9.27 17.89
CA VAL A 68 -8.22 -9.92 18.94
C VAL A 68 -9.70 -9.67 18.67
N ASP A 69 -10.45 -10.73 18.44
CA ASP A 69 -11.89 -10.68 18.32
C ASP A 69 -12.55 -11.07 19.66
N GLY A 70 -13.60 -10.34 20.06
CA GLY A 70 -14.25 -10.53 21.36
C GLY A 70 -13.53 -9.85 22.53
N GLY A 71 -12.58 -8.95 22.25
CA GLY A 71 -11.83 -8.18 23.25
C GLY A 71 -11.03 -7.03 22.67
N ASP A 72 -10.43 -6.25 23.55
CA ASP A 72 -9.38 -5.27 23.21
C ASP A 72 -8.03 -5.79 23.63
N TYR A 73 -6.96 -5.20 23.10
CA TYR A 73 -5.61 -5.55 23.52
C TYR A 73 -4.67 -4.35 23.55
N LYS A 74 -3.61 -4.49 24.34
CA LYS A 74 -2.52 -3.52 24.43
C LYS A 74 -1.19 -4.25 24.53
N LEU A 75 -0.22 -3.89 23.70
CA LEU A 75 1.15 -4.36 23.86
C LEU A 75 1.77 -3.68 25.11
N ILE A 76 2.14 -4.47 26.12
CA ILE A 76 2.79 -3.97 27.33
C ILE A 76 4.28 -3.74 27.07
N GLY A 77 4.92 -4.63 26.33
CA GLY A 77 6.33 -4.56 25.96
C GLY A 77 7.05 -5.90 26.05
N LYS A 78 8.38 -5.82 25.95
CA LYS A 78 9.28 -6.98 26.03
C LYS A 78 9.68 -7.24 27.48
N LYS A 79 9.52 -8.48 27.94
CA LYS A 79 10.01 -8.95 29.24
C LYS A 79 11.41 -9.57 29.15
N THR A 80 12.08 -9.67 30.29
CA THR A 80 13.31 -10.46 30.45
C THR A 80 13.04 -11.90 30.00
N GLY A 81 13.88 -12.46 29.14
CA GLY A 81 13.67 -13.80 28.55
C GLY A 81 13.06 -13.78 27.15
N GLY A 82 12.97 -12.58 26.49
CA GLY A 82 12.60 -12.50 25.08
C GLY A 82 11.12 -12.72 24.80
N LEU A 83 10.24 -12.38 25.74
CA LEU A 83 8.79 -12.48 25.57
C LEU A 83 8.16 -11.10 25.35
N TYR A 84 7.37 -10.96 24.29
CA TYR A 84 6.48 -9.82 24.11
C TYR A 84 5.12 -10.13 24.70
N ILE A 85 4.62 -9.28 25.58
CA ILE A 85 3.38 -9.47 26.32
C ILE A 85 2.31 -8.52 25.82
N TYR A 86 1.19 -9.11 25.44
CA TYR A 86 -0.07 -8.43 25.10
C TYR A 86 -1.06 -8.61 26.25
N GLU A 87 -1.51 -7.53 26.85
CA GLU A 87 -2.62 -7.56 27.80
C GLU A 87 -3.93 -7.51 27.03
N ILE A 88 -4.76 -8.53 27.21
CA ILE A 88 -6.04 -8.69 26.51
C ILE A 88 -7.17 -8.43 27.50
N TYR A 89 -8.14 -7.61 27.10
CA TYR A 89 -9.32 -7.23 27.86
C TYR A 89 -10.56 -7.86 27.21
N PRO A 90 -11.02 -9.04 27.69
CA PRO A 90 -12.15 -9.73 27.12
C PRO A 90 -13.46 -8.93 27.23
N ARG A 91 -14.23 -8.91 26.15
CA ARG A 91 -15.62 -8.42 26.14
C ARG A 91 -16.63 -9.59 26.11
N SER A 92 -16.15 -10.80 25.89
CA SER A 92 -16.93 -12.04 25.84
C SER A 92 -16.18 -13.17 26.54
N ARG A 93 -16.88 -14.28 26.82
CA ARG A 93 -16.27 -15.49 27.41
C ARG A 93 -15.39 -16.28 26.44
N LEU A 94 -15.53 -16.04 25.16
CA LEU A 94 -14.69 -16.58 24.11
C LEU A 94 -13.98 -15.42 23.42
N VAL A 95 -12.67 -15.46 23.42
CA VAL A 95 -11.79 -14.51 22.76
C VAL A 95 -10.99 -15.22 21.69
N THR A 96 -10.98 -14.69 20.48
CA THR A 96 -10.17 -15.22 19.39
C THR A 96 -8.96 -14.32 19.18
N VAL A 97 -7.76 -14.86 19.40
CA VAL A 97 -6.49 -14.19 19.10
C VAL A 97 -5.99 -14.71 17.76
N LYS A 98 -5.74 -13.83 16.83
CA LYS A 98 -5.21 -14.15 15.50
C LYS A 98 -3.86 -13.49 15.32
N ALA A 99 -2.84 -14.30 15.10
CA ALA A 99 -1.48 -13.87 14.81
C ALA A 99 -1.05 -14.42 13.45
N ILE A 100 -0.47 -13.57 12.60
CA ILE A 100 -0.03 -13.93 11.25
C ILE A 100 1.48 -13.73 11.17
N TYR A 101 2.19 -14.77 10.76
CA TYR A 101 3.65 -14.79 10.74
C TYR A 101 4.20 -14.99 9.33
N ARG A 102 5.37 -14.42 9.06
CA ARG A 102 6.16 -14.64 7.85
C ARG A 102 7.45 -15.41 8.14
N GLY A 103 7.98 -16.07 7.12
CA GLY A 103 9.32 -16.68 7.19
C GLY A 103 9.45 -17.84 8.19
N LEU A 104 8.34 -18.46 8.57
CA LEU A 104 8.35 -19.69 9.39
C LEU A 104 8.46 -20.96 8.55
N ILE A 105 8.19 -20.87 7.24
CA ILE A 105 8.26 -21.96 6.31
C ILE A 105 9.54 -21.85 5.50
N SER A 106 10.27 -22.94 5.41
CA SER A 106 11.44 -23.11 4.55
C SER A 106 11.30 -24.34 3.66
N GLU A 107 11.94 -24.32 2.50
CA GLU A 107 11.96 -25.41 1.56
C GLU A 107 13.03 -26.43 1.99
N ALA A 108 12.66 -27.72 2.03
CA ALA A 108 13.54 -28.83 2.40
C ALA A 108 13.95 -29.68 1.19
N GLY A 109 13.70 -29.17 -0.02
CA GLY A 109 14.02 -29.81 -1.30
C GLY A 109 12.84 -30.53 -1.96
N GLY A 110 12.70 -30.31 -3.27
CA GLY A 110 11.55 -30.77 -4.04
C GLY A 110 10.25 -30.16 -3.54
N ASN A 111 9.25 -31.00 -3.26
CA ASN A 111 7.96 -30.57 -2.73
C ASN A 111 7.87 -30.66 -1.20
N ASN A 112 9.01 -30.78 -0.50
CA ASN A 112 9.07 -30.89 0.94
C ASN A 112 9.36 -29.53 1.57
N TYR A 113 8.69 -29.26 2.68
CA TYR A 113 8.80 -28.01 3.43
C TYR A 113 8.93 -28.29 4.93
N GLU A 114 9.55 -27.37 5.64
CA GLU A 114 9.64 -27.38 7.09
C GLU A 114 9.00 -26.10 7.65
N LEU A 115 8.10 -26.29 8.62
CA LEU A 115 7.53 -25.22 9.45
C LEU A 115 8.19 -25.26 10.81
N VAL A 116 8.85 -24.17 11.21
CA VAL A 116 9.43 -24.01 12.56
C VAL A 116 8.57 -23.03 13.34
N ILE A 117 7.95 -23.51 14.41
CA ILE A 117 6.98 -22.69 15.18
C ILE A 117 6.91 -23.09 16.65
N ASN A 118 6.67 -22.13 17.53
CA ASN A 118 6.24 -22.38 18.90
C ASN A 118 4.77 -22.77 18.86
N ALA A 119 4.50 -24.07 18.88
CA ALA A 119 3.14 -24.57 18.70
C ALA A 119 2.26 -24.36 19.94
N GLU A 120 2.83 -24.30 21.13
CA GLU A 120 2.07 -24.12 22.37
C GLU A 120 1.77 -22.64 22.62
N PRO A 121 0.49 -22.28 22.95
CA PRO A 121 0.17 -20.90 23.34
C PRO A 121 0.81 -20.57 24.69
N PHE A 122 1.18 -19.31 24.91
CA PHE A 122 1.68 -18.85 26.19
C PHE A 122 0.72 -17.84 26.82
N ILE A 123 0.16 -18.21 27.97
CA ILE A 123 -0.72 -17.33 28.77
C ILE A 123 -0.10 -17.18 30.14
N GLU A 124 0.46 -16.00 30.40
CA GLU A 124 1.26 -15.74 31.61
C GLU A 124 0.46 -15.96 32.89
N GLY A 125 1.04 -16.77 33.80
CA GLY A 125 0.46 -17.02 35.11
C GLY A 125 -0.66 -18.06 35.13
N HIS A 126 -1.07 -18.61 33.98
CA HIS A 126 -2.15 -19.57 33.90
C HIS A 126 -1.65 -20.96 33.50
N THR A 127 -2.21 -21.97 34.13
CA THR A 127 -2.09 -23.37 33.67
C THR A 127 -3.36 -23.72 32.92
N VAL A 128 -3.27 -23.93 31.61
CA VAL A 128 -4.43 -24.11 30.72
C VAL A 128 -4.40 -25.46 30.04
N GLN A 129 -5.58 -26.01 29.73
CA GLN A 129 -5.71 -27.16 28.84
C GLN A 129 -5.75 -26.65 27.40
N ALA A 130 -4.84 -27.18 26.57
CA ALA A 130 -4.80 -26.78 25.16
C ALA A 130 -5.02 -27.95 24.22
N SER A 131 -5.67 -27.66 23.10
CA SER A 131 -5.74 -28.52 21.93
C SER A 131 -5.12 -27.80 20.76
N ILE A 132 -4.17 -28.41 20.07
CA ILE A 132 -3.41 -27.79 18.98
C ILE A 132 -3.66 -28.60 17.71
N PHE A 133 -4.05 -27.91 16.65
CA PHE A 133 -4.42 -28.49 15.37
C PHE A 133 -3.69 -27.81 14.21
N LEU A 134 -3.08 -28.63 13.34
CA LEU A 134 -2.50 -28.20 12.06
C LEU A 134 -3.29 -28.87 10.93
N PRO A 135 -4.22 -28.18 10.28
CA PRO A 135 -5.09 -28.76 9.28
C PRO A 135 -4.34 -29.15 8.00
N THR A 136 -4.76 -30.26 7.39
CA THR A 136 -4.45 -30.55 5.99
C THR A 136 -5.24 -29.59 5.11
N THR A 137 -4.58 -28.98 4.14
CA THR A 137 -5.20 -28.05 3.18
C THR A 137 -4.97 -28.54 1.75
N SER A 138 -5.46 -27.82 0.75
CA SER A 138 -5.13 -28.10 -0.65
C SER A 138 -3.62 -27.99 -0.94
N TYR A 139 -2.90 -27.24 -0.12
CA TYR A 139 -1.46 -26.98 -0.28
C TYR A 139 -0.57 -27.74 0.71
N VAL A 140 -1.13 -28.32 1.77
CA VAL A 140 -0.35 -28.89 2.88
C VAL A 140 -0.81 -30.30 3.19
N ARG A 141 0.13 -31.27 3.17
CA ARG A 141 -0.07 -32.65 3.59
C ARG A 141 1.06 -33.09 4.50
N TYR A 142 0.72 -33.72 5.61
CA TYR A 142 1.69 -34.18 6.60
C TYR A 142 2.00 -35.64 6.37
N PRO A 143 3.23 -36.02 5.98
CA PRO A 143 3.61 -37.42 5.78
C PRO A 143 3.85 -38.18 7.10
N VAL A 144 4.30 -37.49 8.14
CA VAL A 144 4.68 -38.04 9.43
C VAL A 144 4.29 -37.08 10.55
N ALA A 145 3.84 -37.60 11.68
CA ALA A 145 3.62 -36.82 12.89
C ALA A 145 4.94 -36.61 13.66
N PRO A 146 5.21 -35.39 14.18
CA PRO A 146 6.25 -35.17 15.17
C PRO A 146 5.98 -36.00 16.46
N SER A 147 7.00 -36.19 17.30
CA SER A 147 6.85 -36.88 18.58
C SER A 147 5.78 -36.21 19.45
N GLY A 148 4.87 -37.01 19.99
CA GLY A 148 3.75 -36.55 20.82
C GLY A 148 2.56 -35.95 20.06
N TRP A 149 2.56 -36.00 18.71
CA TRP A 149 1.44 -35.59 17.86
C TRP A 149 0.75 -36.81 17.22
N THR A 150 -0.51 -36.66 16.92
CA THR A 150 -1.32 -37.66 16.22
C THR A 150 -1.61 -37.19 14.80
N LEU A 151 -1.30 -38.03 13.80
CA LEU A 151 -1.68 -37.77 12.41
C LEU A 151 -3.09 -38.34 12.19
N THR A 152 -3.97 -37.48 11.69
CA THR A 152 -5.35 -37.83 11.30
C THR A 152 -5.56 -37.50 9.82
N GLU A 153 -6.69 -37.87 9.23
CA GLU A 153 -7.08 -37.50 7.87
C GLU A 153 -7.24 -35.96 7.72
N ARG A 154 -7.55 -35.28 8.82
CA ARG A 154 -7.79 -33.83 8.85
C ARG A 154 -6.52 -33.00 9.08
N GLY A 155 -5.43 -33.62 9.55
CA GLY A 155 -4.18 -32.95 9.87
C GLY A 155 -3.45 -33.56 11.07
N LEU A 156 -2.55 -32.76 11.65
CA LEU A 156 -1.83 -33.13 12.88
C LEU A 156 -2.55 -32.55 14.09
N GLU A 157 -2.70 -33.38 15.13
CA GLU A 157 -3.39 -33.00 16.37
C GLU A 157 -2.53 -33.30 17.59
N LYS A 158 -2.54 -32.41 18.57
CA LYS A 158 -2.01 -32.63 19.92
C LYS A 158 -3.09 -32.18 20.90
N ARG A 159 -3.75 -33.13 21.56
CA ARG A 159 -4.93 -32.87 22.41
C ARG A 159 -4.58 -32.97 23.89
N ASN A 160 -5.36 -32.28 24.72
CA ASN A 160 -5.28 -32.32 26.18
C ASN A 160 -3.87 -32.03 26.72
N VAL A 161 -3.21 -31.06 26.15
CA VAL A 161 -1.89 -30.60 26.59
C VAL A 161 -2.08 -29.64 27.75
N THR A 162 -1.47 -29.97 28.90
CA THR A 162 -1.41 -29.00 30.00
C THR A 162 -0.24 -28.06 29.77
N ILE A 163 -0.53 -26.80 29.58
CA ILE A 163 0.47 -25.73 29.30
C ILE A 163 0.64 -24.89 30.54
N SER A 164 1.87 -24.74 30.98
CA SER A 164 2.23 -23.86 32.09
C SER A 164 2.52 -22.44 31.59
N GLY A 165 1.89 -21.43 32.19
CA GLY A 165 2.18 -20.02 31.91
C GLY A 165 3.44 -19.48 32.57
N SER A 166 4.37 -20.34 32.99
CA SER A 166 5.66 -19.94 33.59
C SER A 166 6.78 -19.79 32.55
N SER A 167 6.72 -20.55 31.45
CA SER A 167 7.70 -20.48 30.35
C SER A 167 7.02 -20.83 29.03
N PRO A 168 7.45 -20.23 27.90
CA PRO A 168 6.96 -20.61 26.59
C PRO A 168 7.42 -22.03 26.24
N GLY A 169 6.61 -22.73 25.45
CA GLY A 169 6.97 -24.03 24.89
C GLY A 169 8.16 -23.92 23.92
N GLU A 170 8.88 -25.03 23.74
CA GLU A 170 9.94 -25.11 22.76
C GLU A 170 9.40 -25.07 21.32
N PRO A 171 10.15 -24.52 20.35
CA PRO A 171 9.78 -24.58 18.96
C PRO A 171 9.79 -26.02 18.45
N ILE A 172 8.81 -26.35 17.62
CA ILE A 172 8.75 -27.64 16.93
C ILE A 172 9.07 -27.47 15.45
N VAL A 173 9.60 -28.53 14.84
CA VAL A 173 9.80 -28.63 13.39
C VAL A 173 8.75 -29.59 12.84
N VAL A 174 7.88 -29.07 11.99
CA VAL A 174 6.84 -29.86 11.32
C VAL A 174 7.19 -29.97 9.84
N ARG A 175 7.39 -31.22 9.37
CA ARG A 175 7.62 -31.50 7.94
C ARG A 175 6.31 -31.75 7.23
N PHE A 176 6.15 -31.15 6.06
CA PHE A 176 5.00 -31.36 5.20
C PHE A 176 5.36 -31.35 3.72
N THR A 177 4.48 -31.88 2.89
CA THR A 177 4.61 -31.86 1.44
C THR A 177 3.57 -30.95 0.82
N SER A 178 3.93 -30.29 -0.25
CA SER A 178 3.01 -29.44 -1.02
C SER A 178 3.30 -29.54 -2.52
N GLY A 179 2.25 -29.73 -3.31
CA GLY A 179 2.36 -29.70 -4.77
C GLY A 179 2.21 -28.29 -5.39
N GLY A 180 1.88 -27.28 -4.58
CA GLY A 180 1.57 -25.95 -5.10
C GLY A 180 1.78 -24.79 -4.14
N LEU A 181 2.47 -25.01 -3.01
CA LEU A 181 2.82 -23.91 -2.10
C LEU A 181 3.84 -22.98 -2.78
N ALA A 182 3.56 -21.70 -2.77
CA ALA A 182 4.50 -20.68 -3.21
C ALA A 182 5.02 -19.91 -2.00
N LEU A 183 6.33 -19.70 -1.90
CA LEU A 183 6.91 -18.79 -0.92
C LEU A 183 7.17 -17.46 -1.61
N ILE A 184 6.35 -16.47 -1.32
CA ILE A 184 6.30 -15.20 -2.03
C ILE A 184 6.42 -14.04 -1.06
N GLN A 185 7.16 -13.02 -1.47
CA GLN A 185 7.12 -11.69 -0.87
C GLN A 185 6.48 -10.71 -1.85
N VAL A 186 5.49 -9.97 -1.42
CA VAL A 186 4.91 -8.85 -2.17
C VAL A 186 5.69 -7.59 -1.77
N GLU A 187 6.50 -7.06 -2.70
CA GLU A 187 7.28 -5.84 -2.45
C GLU A 187 6.39 -4.60 -2.45
N SER A 188 5.44 -4.52 -3.39
CA SER A 188 4.40 -3.49 -3.40
C SER A 188 3.05 -4.06 -3.84
N LEU A 189 2.01 -3.57 -3.20
CA LEU A 189 0.61 -3.76 -3.56
C LEU A 189 -0.03 -2.38 -3.68
N ASP A 190 -0.41 -2.02 -4.90
CA ASP A 190 -0.99 -0.72 -5.23
C ASP A 190 -2.43 -0.94 -5.69
N MET A 191 -3.40 -0.43 -4.93
CA MET A 191 -4.82 -0.53 -5.25
C MET A 191 -5.36 0.84 -5.64
N SER A 192 -5.92 0.97 -6.83
CA SER A 192 -6.49 2.22 -7.34
C SER A 192 -7.96 2.02 -7.71
N TYR A 193 -8.84 2.66 -6.97
CA TYR A 193 -10.29 2.63 -7.17
C TYR A 193 -10.74 3.83 -7.99
N ARG A 194 -11.42 3.59 -9.12
CA ARG A 194 -12.05 4.64 -9.93
C ARG A 194 -13.56 4.61 -9.72
N LEU A 195 -14.10 5.59 -9.02
CA LEU A 195 -15.52 5.62 -8.68
C LEU A 195 -16.43 5.77 -9.89
N SER A 196 -16.03 6.60 -10.87
CA SER A 196 -16.82 6.86 -12.08
C SER A 196 -17.08 5.59 -12.92
N GLU A 197 -16.14 4.64 -12.89
CA GLU A 197 -16.18 3.43 -13.71
C GLU A 197 -16.52 2.18 -12.89
N SER A 198 -16.64 2.31 -11.57
CA SER A 198 -16.69 1.18 -10.64
C SER A 198 -15.55 0.18 -10.92
N SER A 199 -14.35 0.70 -11.24
CA SER A 199 -13.21 -0.11 -11.61
C SER A 199 -12.14 -0.10 -10.51
N LEU A 200 -11.40 -1.21 -10.42
CA LEU A 200 -10.28 -1.41 -9.51
C LEU A 200 -9.07 -1.85 -10.33
N VAL A 201 -7.98 -1.14 -10.14
CA VAL A 201 -6.67 -1.50 -10.72
C VAL A 201 -5.75 -1.92 -9.57
N ILE A 202 -5.23 -3.15 -9.63
CA ILE A 202 -4.31 -3.69 -8.64
C ILE A 202 -2.94 -3.88 -9.29
N GLY A 203 -1.98 -3.05 -8.89
CA GLY A 203 -0.57 -3.22 -9.24
C GLY A 203 0.11 -4.11 -8.20
N MET A 204 0.82 -5.13 -8.63
CA MET A 204 1.57 -6.02 -7.74
C MET A 204 3.01 -6.16 -8.22
N LYS A 205 3.94 -6.09 -7.28
CA LYS A 205 5.32 -6.48 -7.47
C LYS A 205 5.67 -7.58 -6.49
N ILE A 206 5.96 -8.75 -7.02
CA ILE A 206 6.24 -9.97 -6.24
C ILE A 206 7.68 -10.41 -6.40
N ALA A 207 8.21 -11.10 -5.39
CA ALA A 207 9.48 -11.83 -5.45
C ALA A 207 9.23 -13.28 -5.03
N ASN A 208 9.81 -14.23 -5.79
CA ASN A 208 9.86 -15.62 -5.37
C ASN A 208 10.96 -15.79 -4.33
N THR A 209 10.63 -16.30 -3.14
CA THR A 209 11.60 -16.56 -2.06
C THR A 209 11.90 -18.05 -1.87
N ALA A 210 11.26 -18.93 -2.68
CA ALA A 210 11.54 -20.36 -2.72
C ALA A 210 12.71 -20.69 -3.66
N GLY A 211 13.38 -21.82 -3.43
CA GLY A 211 14.35 -22.39 -4.35
C GLY A 211 13.71 -22.87 -5.66
N ASN A 212 12.48 -23.36 -5.59
CA ASN A 212 11.72 -23.82 -6.75
C ASN A 212 11.18 -22.65 -7.59
N PRO A 213 11.25 -22.74 -8.93
CA PRO A 213 10.66 -21.71 -9.80
C PRO A 213 9.15 -21.61 -9.63
N LEU A 214 8.64 -20.40 -9.45
CA LEU A 214 7.20 -20.13 -9.42
C LEU A 214 6.67 -20.07 -10.86
N ARG A 215 5.89 -21.08 -11.26
CA ARG A 215 5.32 -21.21 -12.61
C ARG A 215 3.94 -20.59 -12.74
N GLN A 216 3.21 -20.60 -11.65
CA GLN A 216 1.83 -20.17 -11.56
C GLN A 216 1.62 -19.36 -10.28
N LEU A 217 0.75 -18.38 -10.34
CA LEU A 217 0.37 -17.55 -9.20
C LEU A 217 -1.13 -17.62 -9.00
N ASP A 218 -1.55 -18.08 -7.83
CA ASP A 218 -2.94 -18.21 -7.42
C ASP A 218 -3.33 -17.03 -6.52
N LEU A 219 -4.32 -16.25 -6.96
CA LEU A 219 -4.79 -15.06 -6.25
C LEU A 219 -6.28 -15.23 -5.92
N ARG A 220 -6.68 -14.83 -4.72
CA ARG A 220 -8.08 -14.86 -4.28
C ARG A 220 -8.66 -13.46 -4.24
N MET A 221 -9.76 -13.26 -4.94
CA MET A 221 -10.47 -11.98 -4.95
C MET A 221 -11.66 -12.04 -3.99
N PRO A 222 -11.96 -10.95 -3.28
CA PRO A 222 -13.18 -10.85 -2.49
C PRO A 222 -14.43 -10.93 -3.36
N GLU A 223 -15.58 -11.09 -2.70
CA GLU A 223 -16.87 -11.02 -3.36
C GLU A 223 -17.11 -9.63 -3.96
N GLY A 224 -17.78 -9.60 -5.11
CA GLY A 224 -18.09 -8.36 -5.82
C GLY A 224 -16.97 -7.82 -6.70
N ILE A 225 -15.89 -8.58 -6.90
CA ILE A 225 -14.79 -8.23 -7.82
C ILE A 225 -14.79 -9.19 -9.00
N GLU A 226 -14.82 -8.63 -10.21
CA GLU A 226 -14.75 -9.37 -11.47
C GLU A 226 -13.48 -8.99 -12.23
N VAL A 227 -12.57 -9.95 -12.42
CA VAL A 227 -11.34 -9.73 -13.18
C VAL A 227 -11.63 -9.59 -14.66
N LYS A 228 -11.15 -8.52 -15.28
CA LYS A 228 -11.33 -8.21 -16.71
C LYS A 228 -10.07 -8.46 -17.52
N GLU A 229 -8.91 -8.11 -16.97
CA GLU A 229 -7.64 -8.22 -17.67
C GLU A 229 -6.49 -8.35 -16.67
N VAL A 230 -5.48 -9.13 -17.04
CA VAL A 230 -4.19 -9.17 -16.35
C VAL A 230 -3.10 -8.87 -17.37
N ARG A 231 -2.22 -7.92 -17.04
CA ARG A 231 -1.16 -7.48 -17.95
C ARG A 231 0.11 -7.07 -17.21
N ASP A 232 1.22 -7.11 -17.91
CA ASP A 232 2.47 -6.47 -17.49
C ASP A 232 2.85 -5.33 -18.45
N THR A 233 4.09 -4.85 -18.38
CA THR A 233 4.62 -3.83 -19.29
C THR A 233 4.76 -4.31 -20.73
N LEU A 234 4.76 -5.63 -20.97
CA LEU A 234 4.89 -6.25 -22.28
C LEU A 234 3.54 -6.60 -22.92
N GLY A 235 2.44 -6.50 -22.18
CA GLY A 235 1.09 -6.78 -22.67
C GLY A 235 0.32 -7.76 -21.79
N LYS A 236 -0.71 -8.37 -22.36
CA LYS A 236 -1.60 -9.30 -21.64
C LYS A 236 -0.86 -10.57 -21.22
N LEU A 237 -1.23 -11.07 -20.02
CA LEU A 237 -0.78 -12.34 -19.48
C LEU A 237 -1.82 -13.43 -19.75
N ILE A 238 -1.37 -14.68 -19.74
CA ILE A 238 -2.26 -15.85 -19.78
C ILE A 238 -2.76 -16.09 -18.37
N TYR A 239 -4.08 -16.03 -18.20
CA TYR A 239 -4.72 -16.26 -16.91
C TYR A 239 -6.05 -17.00 -17.07
N SER A 240 -6.51 -17.62 -16.00
CA SER A 240 -7.87 -18.12 -15.84
C SER A 240 -8.54 -17.45 -14.64
N TRP A 241 -9.81 -17.12 -14.77
CA TRP A 241 -10.62 -16.53 -13.71
C TRP A 241 -11.86 -17.40 -13.44
N SER A 242 -11.99 -17.89 -12.20
CA SER A 242 -13.19 -18.55 -11.73
C SER A 242 -13.99 -17.60 -10.84
N SER A 243 -15.10 -17.10 -11.36
CA SER A 243 -15.99 -16.21 -10.58
C SER A 243 -16.68 -16.95 -9.44
N LYS A 244 -16.92 -18.28 -9.58
CA LYS A 244 -17.53 -19.12 -8.55
C LYS A 244 -16.60 -19.31 -7.36
N ASP A 245 -15.34 -19.63 -7.61
CA ASP A 245 -14.35 -19.92 -6.57
C ASP A 245 -13.59 -18.65 -6.16
N ARG A 246 -13.78 -17.56 -6.91
CA ARG A 246 -13.10 -16.26 -6.74
C ARG A 246 -11.58 -16.38 -6.79
N VAL A 247 -11.09 -17.27 -7.65
CA VAL A 247 -9.66 -17.54 -7.84
C VAL A 247 -9.22 -17.07 -9.23
N LEU A 248 -8.18 -16.25 -9.23
CA LEU A 248 -7.45 -15.84 -10.42
C LEU A 248 -6.13 -16.61 -10.45
N ILE A 249 -5.91 -17.37 -11.51
CA ILE A 249 -4.69 -18.12 -11.74
C ILE A 249 -3.94 -17.47 -12.89
N ILE A 250 -2.73 -16.96 -12.62
CA ILE A 250 -1.85 -16.36 -13.63
C ILE A 250 -0.76 -17.38 -13.98
N ASN A 251 -0.69 -17.79 -15.23
CA ASN A 251 0.36 -18.71 -15.70
C ASN A 251 1.59 -17.88 -16.10
N LEU A 252 2.56 -17.79 -15.20
CA LEU A 252 3.80 -17.02 -15.42
C LEU A 252 4.68 -17.67 -16.48
N GLU A 253 4.86 -19.00 -16.40
CA GLU A 253 5.73 -19.75 -17.31
C GLU A 253 5.28 -19.64 -18.77
N GLN A 254 3.99 -19.80 -19.04
CA GLN A 254 3.44 -19.67 -20.39
C GLN A 254 3.35 -18.23 -20.88
N SER A 255 3.14 -17.28 -19.95
CA SER A 255 3.04 -15.86 -20.30
C SER A 255 4.40 -15.26 -20.62
N ARG A 256 5.42 -15.61 -19.82
CA ARG A 256 6.77 -15.02 -19.91
C ARG A 256 7.85 -16.03 -19.58
N TYR A 257 7.97 -16.41 -18.29
CA TYR A 257 8.96 -17.35 -17.74
C TYR A 257 8.55 -17.76 -16.32
N ALA A 258 9.03 -18.92 -15.88
CA ALA A 258 8.93 -19.31 -14.49
C ALA A 258 9.83 -18.41 -13.62
N LEU A 259 9.26 -17.80 -12.58
CA LEU A 259 9.96 -16.83 -11.74
C LEU A 259 10.95 -17.58 -10.82
N GLN A 260 12.24 -17.41 -11.05
CA GLN A 260 13.31 -18.06 -10.29
C GLN A 260 13.43 -17.45 -8.88
N ASN A 261 14.19 -18.11 -7.99
CA ASN A 261 14.49 -17.61 -6.66
C ASN A 261 15.06 -16.20 -6.72
N SER A 262 14.58 -15.33 -5.84
CA SER A 262 14.94 -13.92 -5.72
C SER A 262 14.61 -13.05 -6.94
N TRP A 263 14.04 -13.61 -7.99
CA TRP A 263 13.58 -12.82 -9.13
C TRP A 263 12.29 -12.10 -8.77
N LYS A 264 12.14 -10.90 -9.36
CA LYS A 264 11.00 -10.01 -9.14
C LYS A 264 10.18 -9.90 -10.40
N TYR A 265 8.87 -9.82 -10.23
CA TYR A 265 7.94 -9.66 -11.32
C TYR A 265 6.84 -8.66 -10.98
N SER A 266 6.51 -7.79 -11.92
CA SER A 266 5.47 -6.77 -11.75
C SER A 266 4.36 -6.97 -12.78
N PHE A 267 3.13 -6.91 -12.34
CA PHE A 267 1.95 -7.01 -13.19
C PHE A 267 0.80 -6.19 -12.62
N THR A 268 -0.22 -5.98 -13.45
CA THR A 268 -1.42 -5.22 -13.11
C THR A 268 -2.66 -6.06 -13.41
N ILE A 269 -3.57 -6.10 -12.47
CA ILE A 269 -4.89 -6.70 -12.61
C ILE A 269 -5.90 -5.55 -12.78
N ILE A 270 -6.71 -5.61 -13.83
CA ILE A 270 -7.82 -4.69 -14.06
C ILE A 270 -9.09 -5.46 -13.73
N ALA A 271 -9.86 -4.95 -12.80
CA ALA A 271 -11.07 -5.57 -12.30
C ALA A 271 -12.23 -4.57 -12.27
N LYS A 272 -13.44 -5.08 -12.26
CA LYS A 272 -14.67 -4.31 -12.07
C LYS A 272 -15.29 -4.65 -10.72
N CYS A 273 -15.70 -3.62 -9.98
CA CYS A 273 -16.51 -3.78 -8.79
C CYS A 273 -17.97 -3.98 -9.22
N THR A 274 -18.53 -5.15 -8.94
CA THR A 274 -19.89 -5.54 -9.36
C THR A 274 -20.91 -5.47 -8.23
N SER A 275 -20.45 -5.16 -7.00
CA SER A 275 -21.31 -5.04 -5.83
C SER A 275 -20.93 -3.84 -4.97
N THR A 276 -21.85 -3.39 -4.13
CA THR A 276 -21.63 -2.36 -3.10
C THR A 276 -20.65 -2.78 -2.01
N GLN A 277 -20.29 -4.06 -1.95
CA GLN A 277 -19.25 -4.57 -1.04
C GLN A 277 -17.84 -4.15 -1.51
N CYS A 278 -17.60 -3.99 -2.80
CA CYS A 278 -16.31 -3.55 -3.33
C CYS A 278 -16.17 -2.02 -3.27
N ILE A 279 -17.16 -1.32 -3.81
CA ILE A 279 -17.28 0.15 -3.77
C ILE A 279 -18.72 0.51 -3.43
N ASN A 280 -18.91 1.32 -2.42
CA ASN A 280 -20.20 1.90 -2.08
C ASN A 280 -20.04 3.41 -1.94
N THR A 281 -20.68 4.17 -2.82
CA THR A 281 -20.62 5.64 -2.84
C THR A 281 -21.99 6.21 -2.53
N SER A 282 -22.08 7.09 -1.57
CA SER A 282 -23.18 7.98 -1.28
C SER A 282 -22.82 9.43 -1.62
N ASP A 283 -23.74 10.36 -1.45
CA ASP A 283 -23.48 11.79 -1.71
C ASP A 283 -22.42 12.39 -0.76
N GLU A 284 -22.18 11.78 0.39
CA GLU A 284 -21.29 12.30 1.44
C GLU A 284 -20.08 11.42 1.73
N THR A 285 -20.12 10.15 1.33
CA THR A 285 -19.05 9.20 1.65
C THR A 285 -18.83 8.18 0.54
N SER A 286 -17.58 7.80 0.34
CA SER A 286 -17.19 6.62 -0.43
C SER A 286 -16.58 5.57 0.48
N ARG A 287 -17.11 4.35 0.42
CA ARG A 287 -16.58 3.19 1.12
C ARG A 287 -15.95 2.23 0.14
N ILE A 288 -14.70 1.88 0.35
CA ILE A 288 -13.94 0.96 -0.48
C ILE A 288 -13.45 -0.22 0.34
N LEU A 289 -13.28 -1.37 -0.31
CA LEU A 289 -12.77 -2.60 0.30
C LEU A 289 -11.25 -2.67 0.12
N VAL A 290 -10.50 -2.71 1.22
CA VAL A 290 -9.05 -2.93 1.22
C VAL A 290 -8.78 -4.39 1.60
N PHE A 291 -8.00 -5.10 0.79
CA PHE A 291 -7.73 -6.53 0.96
C PHE A 291 -6.37 -6.90 0.36
N THR A 292 -5.89 -8.09 0.68
CA THR A 292 -4.77 -8.71 -0.05
C THR A 292 -5.26 -9.87 -0.91
N PRO A 293 -4.90 -9.92 -2.19
CA PRO A 293 -5.30 -11.03 -3.07
C PRO A 293 -4.47 -12.31 -2.82
N ILE A 294 -3.46 -12.25 -1.96
CA ILE A 294 -2.57 -13.37 -1.65
C ILE A 294 -2.14 -13.32 -0.18
N ASN A 295 -2.08 -14.49 0.47
CA ASN A 295 -1.59 -14.64 1.83
C ASN A 295 -0.05 -14.67 1.87
N ALA A 296 0.58 -13.57 1.48
CA ALA A 296 2.03 -13.37 1.45
C ALA A 296 2.42 -12.10 2.22
N SER A 297 3.66 -12.03 2.67
CA SER A 297 4.19 -10.82 3.33
C SER A 297 4.20 -9.65 2.36
N ILE A 298 3.60 -8.52 2.74
CA ILE A 298 3.54 -7.29 1.96
C ILE A 298 4.46 -6.25 2.60
N SER A 299 5.39 -5.70 1.81
CA SER A 299 6.35 -4.70 2.29
C SER A 299 5.82 -3.28 2.17
N SER A 300 5.02 -3.01 1.14
CA SER A 300 4.42 -1.69 0.90
C SER A 300 3.00 -1.84 0.36
N LEU A 301 2.07 -1.12 0.96
CA LEU A 301 0.69 -1.01 0.50
C LEU A 301 0.38 0.44 0.18
N SER A 302 -0.18 0.68 -0.99
CA SER A 302 -0.72 1.98 -1.39
C SER A 302 -2.17 1.79 -1.85
N VAL A 303 -3.06 2.61 -1.33
CA VAL A 303 -4.47 2.59 -1.73
C VAL A 303 -4.87 3.99 -2.16
N SER A 304 -5.34 4.13 -3.39
CA SER A 304 -5.77 5.41 -3.94
C SER A 304 -7.22 5.34 -4.41
N LEU A 305 -7.92 6.46 -4.27
CA LEU A 305 -9.28 6.66 -4.72
C LEU A 305 -9.29 7.79 -5.75
N ILE A 306 -9.75 7.49 -6.96
CA ILE A 306 -9.94 8.45 -8.04
C ILE A 306 -11.42 8.84 -8.04
N LEU A 307 -11.68 10.08 -7.64
CA LEU A 307 -13.02 10.63 -7.54
C LEU A 307 -13.54 11.05 -8.92
N PRO A 308 -14.87 11.00 -9.15
CA PRO A 308 -15.47 11.57 -10.34
C PRO A 308 -15.23 13.08 -10.43
N GLU A 309 -15.31 13.63 -11.63
CA GLU A 309 -15.28 15.07 -11.81
C GLU A 309 -16.36 15.78 -10.99
N GLY A 310 -16.00 16.87 -10.31
CA GLY A 310 -16.91 17.60 -9.43
C GLY A 310 -17.06 17.02 -8.02
N TYR A 311 -16.23 16.05 -7.64
CA TYR A 311 -16.14 15.55 -6.27
C TYR A 311 -14.73 15.73 -5.71
N GLU A 312 -14.65 16.04 -4.44
CA GLU A 312 -13.40 16.17 -3.68
C GLU A 312 -13.47 15.37 -2.37
N ALA A 313 -12.32 14.96 -1.83
CA ALA A 313 -12.27 14.38 -0.50
C ALA A 313 -12.35 15.48 0.56
N ASP A 314 -13.14 15.27 1.62
CA ASP A 314 -13.14 16.16 2.78
C ASP A 314 -11.87 15.95 3.60
N LEU A 315 -10.87 16.77 3.33
CA LEU A 315 -9.53 16.69 3.94
C LEU A 315 -9.56 16.90 5.46
N SER A 316 -10.61 17.53 6.00
CA SER A 316 -10.73 17.74 7.44
C SER A 316 -11.07 16.47 8.22
N LYS A 317 -11.63 15.47 7.55
CA LYS A 317 -12.11 14.21 8.14
C LYS A 317 -11.42 12.96 7.60
N ALA A 318 -10.72 13.08 6.46
CA ALA A 318 -10.10 11.96 5.80
C ALA A 318 -8.66 11.73 6.31
N ARG A 319 -8.32 10.47 6.59
CA ARG A 319 -6.94 10.04 6.86
C ARG A 319 -6.23 9.82 5.52
N LEU A 320 -5.60 10.85 4.98
CA LEU A 320 -4.92 10.82 3.70
C LEU A 320 -3.42 11.05 3.86
N VAL A 321 -2.62 10.35 3.05
CA VAL A 321 -1.18 10.58 2.90
C VAL A 321 -0.92 11.64 1.84
N GLU A 322 -1.69 11.59 0.74
CA GLU A 322 -1.53 12.48 -0.40
C GLU A 322 -2.89 12.80 -1.01
N TYR A 323 -3.05 14.05 -1.44
CA TYR A 323 -4.21 14.51 -2.19
C TYR A 323 -3.76 15.37 -3.36
N ARG A 324 -4.16 15.00 -4.58
CA ARG A 324 -3.78 15.72 -5.80
C ARG A 324 -4.88 15.63 -6.85
N HIS A 325 -4.80 16.49 -7.85
CA HIS A 325 -5.62 16.35 -9.06
C HIS A 325 -4.76 15.78 -10.20
N ASP A 326 -5.36 14.93 -11.01
CA ASP A 326 -4.72 14.48 -12.23
C ASP A 326 -4.82 15.57 -13.32
N PRO A 327 -4.10 15.41 -14.46
CA PRO A 327 -4.18 16.39 -15.55
C PRO A 327 -5.58 16.55 -16.17
N ALA A 328 -6.47 15.58 -15.99
CA ALA A 328 -7.87 15.61 -16.44
C ALA A 328 -8.80 16.26 -15.40
N GLY A 329 -8.27 16.69 -14.25
CA GLY A 329 -9.03 17.36 -13.18
C GLY A 329 -9.69 16.42 -12.17
N ALA A 330 -9.52 15.10 -12.31
CA ALA A 330 -10.04 14.15 -11.32
C ALA A 330 -9.20 14.21 -10.03
N ALA A 331 -9.86 14.24 -8.88
CA ALA A 331 -9.17 14.24 -7.59
C ALA A 331 -8.71 12.81 -7.24
N ILE A 332 -7.44 12.68 -6.86
CA ILE A 332 -6.82 11.44 -6.40
C ILE A 332 -6.49 11.58 -4.93
N ALA A 333 -7.11 10.74 -4.10
CA ALA A 333 -6.87 10.66 -2.67
C ALA A 333 -6.12 9.37 -2.34
N THR A 334 -4.89 9.47 -1.83
CA THR A 334 -4.10 8.33 -1.33
C THR A 334 -4.33 8.20 0.17
N ILE A 335 -4.74 7.00 0.59
CA ILE A 335 -5.20 6.71 1.94
C ILE A 335 -4.02 6.37 2.84
N ASP A 336 -4.06 6.86 4.09
CA ASP A 336 -3.17 6.36 5.15
C ASP A 336 -3.60 4.95 5.56
N THR A 337 -2.82 3.96 5.14
CA THR A 337 -3.05 2.55 5.45
C THR A 337 -2.37 2.11 6.74
N SER A 338 -1.76 3.02 7.50
CA SER A 338 -1.13 2.70 8.78
C SER A 338 -2.15 2.16 9.78
N GLY A 339 -1.86 1.01 10.37
CA GLY A 339 -2.73 0.35 11.35
C GLY A 339 -3.91 -0.43 10.75
N ILE A 340 -4.00 -0.57 9.41
CA ILE A 340 -4.99 -1.45 8.77
C ILE A 340 -4.45 -2.88 8.74
N ASN A 341 -5.24 -3.83 9.27
CA ASN A 341 -4.96 -5.24 9.07
C ASN A 341 -5.45 -5.67 7.67
N ILE A 342 -4.53 -5.66 6.70
CA ILE A 342 -4.85 -5.98 5.29
C ILE A 342 -5.13 -7.46 5.03
N TYR A 343 -4.80 -8.33 5.98
CA TYR A 343 -5.03 -9.78 5.85
C TYR A 343 -6.46 -10.19 6.22
N ASP A 344 -7.22 -9.28 6.83
CA ASP A 344 -8.67 -9.37 6.96
C ASP A 344 -9.29 -8.28 6.08
N PRO A 345 -10.20 -8.63 5.15
CA PRO A 345 -10.84 -7.63 4.29
C PRO A 345 -11.45 -6.51 5.11
N SER A 346 -10.96 -5.30 4.93
CA SER A 346 -11.34 -4.13 5.72
C SER A 346 -11.99 -3.07 4.84
N TYR A 347 -12.98 -2.37 5.40
CA TYR A 347 -13.61 -1.27 4.70
C TYR A 347 -13.03 0.05 5.13
N PHE A 348 -12.71 0.88 4.15
CA PHE A 348 -12.25 2.23 4.37
C PHE A 348 -13.29 3.23 3.87
N THR A 349 -13.69 4.16 4.74
CA THR A 349 -14.69 5.19 4.41
C THR A 349 -13.99 6.52 4.24
N ILE A 350 -14.19 7.16 3.08
CA ILE A 350 -13.65 8.48 2.76
C ILE A 350 -14.84 9.44 2.65
N PRO A 351 -14.90 10.48 3.46
CA PRO A 351 -15.84 11.56 3.27
C PRO A 351 -15.57 12.28 1.96
N ILE A 352 -16.61 12.47 1.15
CA ILE A 352 -16.53 13.18 -0.13
C ILE A 352 -17.47 14.37 -0.12
N VAL A 353 -17.11 15.42 -0.85
CA VAL A 353 -17.89 16.65 -0.97
C VAL A 353 -18.07 16.94 -2.46
N LYS A 354 -19.26 17.36 -2.85
CA LYS A 354 -19.45 17.92 -4.19
C LYS A 354 -18.71 19.25 -4.27
N SER A 355 -17.68 19.31 -5.09
CA SER A 355 -17.06 20.57 -5.46
C SER A 355 -17.99 21.28 -6.45
N PRO A 356 -18.21 22.58 -6.32
CA PRO A 356 -18.98 23.29 -7.33
C PRO A 356 -18.27 23.13 -8.68
N SER A 357 -18.92 22.48 -9.65
CA SER A 357 -18.32 22.24 -10.96
C SER A 357 -17.86 23.58 -11.56
N LEU A 358 -16.71 23.58 -12.23
CA LEU A 358 -16.21 24.76 -12.97
C LEU A 358 -17.30 25.35 -13.88
N ALA A 359 -18.20 24.50 -14.41
CA ALA A 359 -19.36 24.93 -15.20
C ALA A 359 -20.37 25.74 -14.36
N SER A 360 -20.65 25.35 -13.09
CA SER A 360 -21.54 26.12 -12.22
C SER A 360 -20.87 27.42 -11.76
N THR A 361 -19.58 27.38 -11.48
CA THR A 361 -18.79 28.58 -11.14
C THR A 361 -18.69 29.52 -12.34
N ALA A 362 -18.53 28.99 -13.56
CA ALA A 362 -18.58 29.78 -14.79
C ALA A 362 -19.98 30.38 -15.04
N GLN A 363 -21.06 29.64 -14.76
CA GLN A 363 -22.43 30.18 -14.85
C GLN A 363 -22.67 31.27 -13.81
N TRP A 364 -22.18 31.12 -12.58
CA TRP A 364 -22.24 32.18 -11.56
C TRP A 364 -21.34 33.36 -11.91
N LEU A 365 -20.15 33.14 -12.48
CA LEU A 365 -19.27 34.20 -12.97
C LEU A 365 -19.87 34.92 -14.19
N ILE A 366 -20.49 34.19 -15.12
CA ILE A 366 -21.18 34.78 -16.28
C ILE A 366 -22.45 35.52 -15.81
N GLY A 367 -23.28 34.90 -14.96
CA GLY A 367 -24.48 35.55 -14.39
C GLY A 367 -24.13 36.75 -13.48
N GLY A 368 -23.16 36.57 -12.58
CA GLY A 368 -22.65 37.64 -11.74
C GLY A 368 -21.90 38.71 -12.52
N GLY A 369 -21.12 38.31 -13.53
CA GLY A 369 -20.44 39.24 -14.47
C GLY A 369 -21.42 40.10 -15.27
N PHE A 370 -22.57 39.54 -15.69
CA PHE A 370 -23.63 40.30 -16.36
C PHE A 370 -24.28 41.32 -15.42
N ILE A 371 -24.51 40.94 -14.16
CA ILE A 371 -25.06 41.86 -13.15
C ILE A 371 -24.04 42.96 -12.80
N VAL A 372 -22.76 42.60 -12.66
CA VAL A 372 -21.67 43.56 -12.41
C VAL A 372 -21.44 44.44 -13.64
N LEU A 373 -21.60 43.96 -14.87
CA LEU A 373 -21.53 44.75 -16.11
C LEU A 373 -22.71 45.75 -16.21
N ILE A 374 -23.94 45.35 -15.80
CA ILE A 374 -25.09 46.24 -15.76
C ILE A 374 -24.90 47.29 -14.66
N ILE A 375 -24.48 46.88 -13.45
CA ILE A 375 -24.18 47.83 -12.37
C ILE A 375 -22.95 48.68 -12.72
N GLY A 376 -21.93 48.09 -13.33
CA GLY A 376 -20.71 48.78 -13.77
C GLY A 376 -20.99 49.81 -14.87
N THR A 377 -21.89 49.53 -15.84
CA THR A 377 -22.30 50.52 -16.87
C THR A 377 -23.12 51.65 -16.26
N VAL A 378 -23.94 51.39 -15.28
CA VAL A 378 -24.68 52.43 -14.55
C VAL A 378 -23.73 53.28 -13.67
N VAL A 379 -22.77 52.65 -12.99
CA VAL A 379 -21.76 53.33 -12.17
C VAL A 379 -20.74 54.07 -13.07
N MET A 380 -20.37 53.53 -14.23
CA MET A 380 -19.48 54.19 -15.19
C MET A 380 -20.11 55.45 -15.82
N GLN A 381 -21.43 55.45 -16.00
CA GLN A 381 -22.14 56.69 -16.39
C GLN A 381 -22.15 57.73 -15.28
N ILE A 382 -22.04 57.33 -14.02
CA ILE A 382 -22.01 58.23 -12.86
C ILE A 382 -20.56 58.69 -12.52
N MET A 383 -19.54 57.87 -12.86
CA MET A 383 -18.13 58.14 -12.51
C MET A 383 -17.22 58.43 -13.73
N ARG A 384 -17.66 59.16 -14.70
CA ARG A 384 -16.75 59.73 -15.72
C ARG A 384 -15.77 60.70 -15.08
N GLY A 385 -14.66 60.17 -14.50
CA GLY A 385 -13.66 61.05 -13.91
C GLY A 385 -12.43 60.48 -13.24
N LYS A 386 -12.28 59.15 -13.10
CA LYS A 386 -11.00 58.62 -12.57
C LYS A 386 -10.57 57.35 -13.31
N VAL A 387 -9.62 57.53 -14.23
CA VAL A 387 -8.88 56.47 -14.91
C VAL A 387 -8.03 55.74 -13.87
N LEU A 388 -8.37 54.47 -13.57
CA LEU A 388 -7.45 53.56 -12.88
C LEU A 388 -6.36 53.14 -13.89
N ARG A 389 -5.14 53.62 -13.68
CA ARG A 389 -3.96 53.16 -14.42
C ARG A 389 -3.70 51.68 -14.06
N PRO A 390 -3.41 50.78 -15.03
CA PRO A 390 -2.91 49.46 -14.73
C PRO A 390 -1.61 49.58 -13.92
N LYS A 391 -1.47 48.78 -12.86
CA LYS A 391 -0.30 48.77 -11.99
C LYS A 391 0.87 48.18 -12.80
N ILE A 392 1.79 49.05 -13.24
CA ILE A 392 2.96 48.69 -14.02
C ILE A 392 3.91 47.94 -13.06
N ILE A 393 4.35 46.71 -13.42
CA ILE A 393 5.45 46.02 -12.74
C ILE A 393 6.63 46.96 -12.65
N SER A 394 7.31 47.06 -11.50
CA SER A 394 8.46 47.94 -11.35
C SER A 394 9.56 47.55 -12.35
N GLU A 395 10.28 48.52 -12.87
CA GLU A 395 11.38 48.29 -13.83
C GLU A 395 12.42 47.31 -13.25
N LYS A 396 12.60 47.32 -11.92
CA LYS A 396 13.48 46.43 -11.18
C LYS A 396 12.96 44.98 -11.19
N ASP A 397 11.65 44.77 -11.02
CA ASP A 397 11.03 43.45 -11.05
C ASP A 397 11.01 42.87 -12.47
N ALA A 398 10.79 43.71 -13.47
CA ALA A 398 10.89 43.30 -14.88
C ALA A 398 12.31 42.82 -15.24
N GLN A 399 13.37 43.47 -14.71
CA GLN A 399 14.75 43.01 -14.91
C GLN A 399 15.02 41.66 -14.25
N ILE A 400 14.45 41.42 -13.06
CA ILE A 400 14.56 40.11 -12.37
C ILE A 400 13.89 39.00 -13.20
N ILE A 401 12.68 39.24 -13.72
CA ILE A 401 11.96 38.31 -14.58
C ILE A 401 12.74 38.06 -15.88
N PHE A 402 13.28 39.07 -16.51
CA PHE A 402 14.06 38.93 -17.73
C PHE A 402 15.32 38.06 -17.51
N LYS A 403 16.02 38.27 -16.39
CA LYS A 403 17.17 37.45 -16.00
C LYS A 403 16.75 35.98 -15.76
N ALA A 404 15.63 35.77 -15.08
CA ALA A 404 15.09 34.43 -14.87
C ALA A 404 14.77 33.70 -16.18
N ILE A 405 14.23 34.42 -17.19
CA ILE A 405 13.99 33.85 -18.53
C ILE A 405 15.30 33.44 -19.20
N GLN A 406 16.35 34.26 -19.14
CA GLN A 406 17.66 33.90 -19.73
C GLN A 406 18.29 32.69 -19.07
N GLU A 407 18.23 32.59 -17.75
CA GLU A 407 18.72 31.43 -17.00
C GLU A 407 17.89 30.18 -17.33
N LEU A 408 16.57 30.28 -17.49
CA LEU A 408 15.69 29.19 -17.88
C LEU A 408 16.01 28.66 -19.29
N GLN A 409 16.28 29.55 -20.25
CA GLN A 409 16.70 29.17 -21.61
C GLN A 409 18.01 28.36 -21.58
N LYS A 410 18.98 28.82 -20.77
CA LYS A 410 20.24 28.10 -20.57
C LYS A 410 20.03 26.70 -19.93
N ALA A 411 19.16 26.58 -18.95
CA ALA A 411 18.80 25.30 -18.37
C ALA A 411 18.17 24.38 -19.41
N LYS A 412 17.22 24.88 -20.20
CA LYS A 412 16.56 24.11 -21.29
C LYS A 412 17.55 23.60 -22.34
N SER A 413 18.50 24.42 -22.78
CA SER A 413 19.53 24.00 -23.75
C SER A 413 20.40 22.88 -23.17
N THR A 414 20.77 22.97 -21.89
CA THR A 414 21.54 21.93 -21.20
C THR A 414 20.74 20.61 -21.08
N LEU A 415 19.43 20.68 -20.85
CA LEU A 415 18.57 19.49 -20.80
C LEU A 415 18.48 18.78 -22.17
N LEU A 416 18.37 19.55 -23.27
CA LEU A 416 18.41 18.98 -24.63
C LEU A 416 19.74 18.29 -24.93
N GLU A 417 20.86 18.91 -24.56
CA GLU A 417 22.18 18.29 -24.73
C GLU A 417 22.32 16.99 -23.95
N ILE A 418 21.72 16.88 -22.75
CA ILE A 418 21.68 15.63 -21.98
C ILE A 418 20.86 14.58 -22.72
N GLU A 419 19.63 14.92 -23.18
CA GLU A 419 18.76 13.99 -23.91
C GLU A 419 19.45 13.46 -25.16
N GLU A 420 20.04 14.32 -25.98
CA GLU A 420 20.74 13.95 -27.21
C GLU A 420 21.95 13.05 -26.94
N SER A 421 22.71 13.34 -25.87
CA SER A 421 23.89 12.57 -25.50
C SER A 421 23.56 11.15 -25.02
N LEU A 422 22.36 10.91 -24.51
CA LEU A 422 21.88 9.61 -24.00
C LEU A 422 21.12 8.80 -25.05
N ALA A 423 20.84 9.38 -26.22
CA ALA A 423 20.13 8.68 -27.28
C ALA A 423 20.88 7.38 -27.69
N PRO A 424 20.18 6.28 -28.00
CA PRO A 424 20.79 5.00 -28.37
C PRO A 424 21.74 5.08 -29.60
N THR A 425 21.57 6.14 -30.40
CA THR A 425 22.38 6.43 -31.58
C THR A 425 23.60 7.33 -31.31
N ALA A 426 23.69 7.88 -30.08
CA ALA A 426 24.76 8.80 -29.72
C ALA A 426 26.10 8.05 -29.47
N ALA A 427 27.21 8.72 -29.81
CA ALA A 427 28.53 8.21 -29.46
C ALA A 427 28.75 8.33 -27.94
N LYS A 428 29.18 7.24 -27.32
CA LYS A 428 29.58 7.03 -25.90
C LYS A 428 29.36 8.24 -24.95
N ALA A 429 28.17 8.34 -24.36
CA ALA A 429 27.93 9.28 -23.28
C ALA A 429 28.84 8.98 -22.07
N LYS A 430 29.31 10.03 -21.41
CA LYS A 430 30.02 9.90 -20.12
C LYS A 430 29.01 10.13 -18.99
N PRO A 431 28.59 9.10 -18.23
CA PRO A 431 27.55 9.23 -17.20
C PRO A 431 27.84 10.34 -16.18
N GLN A 432 29.11 10.46 -15.77
CA GLN A 432 29.54 11.49 -14.82
C GLN A 432 29.29 12.89 -15.36
N LEU A 433 29.62 13.14 -16.65
CA LEU A 433 29.40 14.44 -17.28
C LEU A 433 27.90 14.80 -17.35
N MET A 434 27.02 13.81 -17.54
CA MET A 434 25.57 14.04 -17.56
C MET A 434 25.05 14.37 -16.17
N THR A 435 25.58 13.71 -15.15
CA THR A 435 25.26 14.01 -13.75
C THR A 435 25.72 15.42 -13.39
N ASP A 436 26.92 15.82 -13.79
CA ASP A 436 27.46 17.16 -13.53
C ASP A 436 26.62 18.23 -14.24
N LYS A 437 26.23 18.02 -15.49
CA LYS A 437 25.32 18.91 -16.23
C LYS A 437 23.97 19.03 -15.52
N MET A 438 23.43 17.95 -14.98
CA MET A 438 22.18 17.97 -14.23
C MET A 438 22.30 18.77 -12.92
N HIS A 439 23.43 18.68 -12.23
CA HIS A 439 23.70 19.54 -11.07
C HIS A 439 23.75 21.03 -11.44
N VAL A 440 24.27 21.36 -12.62
CA VAL A 440 24.23 22.76 -13.13
C VAL A 440 22.79 23.19 -13.36
N VAL A 441 21.97 22.39 -14.03
CA VAL A 441 20.54 22.70 -14.26
C VAL A 441 19.81 22.93 -12.94
N ARG A 442 20.02 22.07 -11.94
CA ARG A 442 19.40 22.21 -10.62
C ARG A 442 19.81 23.50 -9.91
N ARG A 443 21.11 23.83 -9.89
CA ARG A 443 21.58 25.10 -9.32
C ARG A 443 21.01 26.31 -10.05
N THR A 444 20.87 26.23 -11.38
CA THR A 444 20.25 27.30 -12.17
C THR A 444 18.77 27.44 -11.79
N ALA A 445 18.03 26.35 -11.62
CA ALA A 445 16.64 26.39 -11.17
C ALA A 445 16.51 27.00 -9.77
N ASP A 446 17.37 26.61 -8.83
CA ASP A 446 17.40 27.17 -7.46
C ASP A 446 17.69 28.71 -7.52
N SER A 447 18.63 29.14 -8.39
CA SER A 447 18.94 30.57 -8.61
C SER A 447 17.75 31.33 -9.17
N ILE A 448 17.01 30.75 -10.12
CA ILE A 448 15.79 31.34 -10.68
C ILE A 448 14.74 31.51 -9.58
N ILE A 449 14.50 30.49 -8.81
CA ILE A 449 13.52 30.49 -7.69
C ILE A 449 13.88 31.55 -6.65
N GLU A 450 15.16 31.63 -6.27
CA GLU A 450 15.64 32.64 -5.33
C GLU A 450 15.47 34.07 -5.90
N SER A 451 15.77 34.25 -7.18
CA SER A 451 15.62 35.54 -7.86
C SER A 451 14.16 35.98 -7.93
N LEU A 452 13.24 35.09 -8.33
CA LEU A 452 11.81 35.34 -8.33
C LEU A 452 11.25 35.56 -6.91
N GLY A 453 11.88 34.96 -5.91
CA GLY A 453 11.56 35.18 -4.49
C GLY A 453 11.83 36.61 -3.98
N LYS A 454 12.65 37.39 -4.68
CA LYS A 454 13.02 38.77 -4.34
C LYS A 454 12.02 39.83 -4.86
N ILE A 455 11.04 39.41 -5.66
CA ILE A 455 9.97 40.29 -6.16
C ILE A 455 9.06 40.65 -4.97
N GLU A 456 8.88 41.94 -4.72
CA GLU A 456 8.17 42.45 -3.53
C GLU A 456 6.66 42.12 -3.56
N GLU A 457 6.03 42.26 -4.72
CA GLU A 457 4.63 41.90 -4.94
C GLU A 457 4.57 40.54 -5.63
N LYS A 458 4.31 39.46 -4.85
CA LYS A 458 4.23 38.08 -5.36
C LYS A 458 2.83 37.79 -5.89
N PRO A 459 2.54 37.93 -7.20
CA PRO A 459 1.28 37.45 -7.75
C PRO A 459 1.16 35.92 -7.57
N ALA A 460 -0.06 35.42 -7.44
CA ALA A 460 -0.32 33.98 -7.30
C ALA A 460 0.30 33.17 -8.47
N GLU A 461 0.39 33.75 -9.66
CA GLU A 461 1.04 33.22 -10.85
C GLU A 461 2.53 32.90 -10.62
N LEU A 462 3.26 33.73 -9.87
CA LEU A 462 4.67 33.49 -9.52
C LEU A 462 4.87 32.30 -8.58
N GLN A 463 3.97 32.08 -7.63
CA GLN A 463 4.02 30.91 -6.75
C GLN A 463 3.78 29.62 -7.53
N ARG A 464 2.86 29.63 -8.50
CA ARG A 464 2.61 28.52 -9.42
C ARG A 464 3.87 28.21 -10.23
N ILE A 465 4.48 29.21 -10.84
CA ILE A 465 5.71 29.10 -11.65
C ILE A 465 6.85 28.47 -10.85
N VAL A 466 7.09 28.90 -9.62
CA VAL A 466 8.12 28.33 -8.73
C VAL A 466 7.87 26.85 -8.47
N LYS A 467 6.61 26.45 -8.21
CA LYS A 467 6.24 25.05 -7.99
C LYS A 467 6.47 24.20 -9.24
N GLU A 468 6.10 24.72 -10.40
CA GLU A 468 6.24 24.05 -11.70
C GLU A 468 7.71 23.88 -12.09
N ILE A 469 8.59 24.85 -11.82
CA ILE A 469 10.05 24.72 -12.02
C ILE A 469 10.59 23.54 -11.20
N ASN A 470 10.26 23.47 -9.91
CA ASN A 470 10.69 22.39 -9.04
C ASN A 470 10.20 21.03 -9.54
N GLN A 471 8.95 20.94 -9.97
CA GLN A 471 8.36 19.71 -10.51
C GLN A 471 9.06 19.27 -11.79
N ALA A 472 9.30 20.18 -12.75
CA ALA A 472 9.98 19.88 -14.00
C ALA A 472 11.40 19.34 -13.76
N VAL A 473 12.17 20.01 -12.89
CA VAL A 473 13.55 19.59 -12.56
C VAL A 473 13.57 18.26 -11.82
N SER A 474 12.61 17.98 -10.94
CA SER A 474 12.49 16.70 -10.24
C SER A 474 12.17 15.56 -11.22
N THR A 475 11.16 15.75 -12.08
CA THR A 475 10.76 14.75 -13.09
C THR A 475 11.91 14.42 -14.02
N PHE A 476 12.63 15.45 -14.50
CA PHE A 476 13.79 15.23 -15.36
C PHE A 476 14.91 14.49 -14.63
N SER A 477 15.19 14.85 -13.38
CA SER A 477 16.24 14.21 -12.56
C SER A 477 15.96 12.72 -12.32
N GLU A 478 14.70 12.35 -12.07
CA GLU A 478 14.30 10.95 -11.88
C GLU A 478 14.42 10.15 -13.16
N ALA A 479 13.89 10.66 -14.27
CA ALA A 479 14.02 10.03 -15.59
C ALA A 479 15.49 9.85 -15.97
N LEU A 480 16.32 10.88 -15.78
CA LEU A 480 17.75 10.82 -16.04
C LEU A 480 18.46 9.75 -15.20
N ARG A 481 18.16 9.66 -13.91
CA ARG A 481 18.76 8.66 -13.01
C ARG A 481 18.49 7.23 -13.51
N VAL A 482 17.26 6.96 -13.94
CA VAL A 482 16.90 5.63 -14.47
C VAL A 482 17.62 5.35 -15.78
N ILE A 483 17.66 6.32 -16.71
CA ILE A 483 18.37 6.15 -17.98
C ILE A 483 19.87 5.93 -17.75
N LEU A 484 20.51 6.71 -16.88
CA LEU A 484 21.96 6.58 -16.61
C LEU A 484 22.31 5.23 -15.98
N ARG A 485 21.46 4.72 -15.06
CA ARG A 485 21.66 3.39 -14.49
C ARG A 485 21.62 2.31 -15.57
N ASN A 486 20.59 2.32 -16.41
CA ASN A 486 20.44 1.34 -17.47
C ASN A 486 21.50 1.52 -18.59
N TYR A 487 21.98 2.74 -18.82
CA TYR A 487 23.09 2.99 -19.72
C TYR A 487 24.41 2.39 -19.19
N ALA A 488 24.65 2.46 -17.90
CA ALA A 488 25.80 1.80 -17.26
C ALA A 488 25.71 0.26 -17.41
N ASP A 489 24.53 -0.32 -17.21
CA ASP A 489 24.28 -1.76 -17.39
C ASP A 489 24.47 -2.18 -18.86
N PHE A 490 24.03 -1.33 -19.80
CA PHE A 490 24.27 -1.52 -21.22
C PHE A 490 25.77 -1.49 -21.56
N GLN A 491 26.54 -0.55 -21.00
CA GLN A 491 27.98 -0.46 -21.22
C GLN A 491 28.76 -1.65 -20.66
N ARG A 492 28.27 -2.27 -19.58
CA ARG A 492 28.85 -3.49 -19.02
C ARG A 492 28.46 -4.76 -19.77
N GLY A 493 27.60 -4.65 -20.79
CA GLY A 493 27.08 -5.79 -21.54
C GLY A 493 25.98 -6.57 -20.81
N GLU A 494 25.48 -6.09 -19.68
CA GLU A 494 24.41 -6.70 -18.91
C GLU A 494 23.03 -6.45 -19.56
N LEU A 495 22.95 -5.42 -20.40
CA LEU A 495 21.73 -5.04 -21.13
C LEU A 495 21.99 -5.00 -22.63
N THR A 496 21.07 -5.52 -23.46
CA THR A 496 21.18 -5.46 -24.92
C THR A 496 20.74 -4.10 -25.46
N MET A 497 21.26 -3.72 -26.66
CA MET A 497 20.88 -2.47 -27.32
C MET A 497 19.35 -2.31 -27.51
N PRO A 498 18.60 -3.34 -27.99
CA PRO A 498 17.14 -3.23 -28.08
C PRO A 498 16.44 -2.99 -26.75
N SER A 499 16.93 -3.62 -25.68
CA SER A 499 16.39 -3.44 -24.33
C SER A 499 16.67 -2.04 -23.80
N TYR A 500 17.89 -1.54 -23.96
CA TYR A 500 18.25 -0.17 -23.60
C TYR A 500 17.39 0.85 -24.36
N LYS A 501 17.25 0.70 -25.68
CA LYS A 501 16.41 1.57 -26.52
C LYS A 501 14.98 1.62 -26.01
N LYS A 502 14.39 0.50 -25.66
CA LYS A 502 13.02 0.44 -25.13
C LYS A 502 12.87 1.21 -23.82
N ILE A 503 13.84 1.07 -22.92
CA ILE A 503 13.88 1.81 -21.64
C ILE A 503 14.05 3.30 -21.92
N TYR A 504 14.99 3.68 -22.76
CA TYR A 504 15.19 5.07 -23.16
C TYR A 504 13.93 5.69 -23.75
N ASP A 505 13.29 5.03 -24.71
CA ASP A 505 12.05 5.52 -25.34
C ASP A 505 10.88 5.67 -24.34
N SER A 506 10.84 4.84 -23.30
CA SER A 506 9.86 4.98 -22.21
C SER A 506 10.08 6.25 -21.41
N PHE A 507 11.30 6.47 -20.93
CA PHE A 507 11.63 7.63 -20.09
C PHE A 507 11.85 8.93 -20.89
N ARG A 508 12.05 8.85 -22.19
CA ARG A 508 12.14 10.01 -23.06
C ARG A 508 10.87 10.88 -23.04
N LYS A 509 9.72 10.25 -22.82
CA LYS A 509 8.47 10.98 -22.67
C LYS A 509 8.49 11.88 -21.44
N ASP A 510 9.03 11.40 -20.33
CA ASP A 510 9.14 12.16 -19.07
C ASP A 510 10.16 13.30 -19.22
N LEU A 511 11.27 13.04 -19.93
CA LEU A 511 12.26 14.09 -20.25
C LEU A 511 11.62 15.20 -21.08
N ARG A 512 10.85 14.85 -22.11
CA ARG A 512 10.15 15.83 -22.96
C ARG A 512 9.05 16.56 -22.22
N TYR A 513 8.28 15.86 -21.40
CA TYR A 513 7.27 16.49 -20.56
C TYR A 513 7.86 17.56 -19.65
N ALA A 514 8.98 17.26 -18.99
CA ALA A 514 9.69 18.23 -18.16
C ALA A 514 10.21 19.43 -18.99
N TYR A 515 10.70 19.20 -20.20
CA TYR A 515 11.13 20.25 -21.11
C TYR A 515 9.97 21.15 -21.56
N ASP A 516 8.82 20.55 -21.89
CA ASP A 516 7.62 21.28 -22.30
C ASP A 516 7.08 22.13 -21.15
N MET A 517 7.10 21.62 -19.92
CA MET A 517 6.77 22.41 -18.72
C MET A 517 7.65 23.65 -18.59
N LEU A 518 8.98 23.52 -18.74
CA LEU A 518 9.89 24.65 -18.68
C LEU A 518 9.66 25.65 -19.83
N SER A 519 9.18 25.18 -20.97
CA SER A 519 8.83 26.02 -22.11
C SER A 519 7.57 26.85 -21.84
N ASN A 520 6.56 26.24 -21.24
CA ASN A 520 5.34 26.95 -20.83
C ASN A 520 5.63 27.98 -19.73
N ILE A 521 6.50 27.64 -18.77
CA ILE A 521 6.96 28.56 -17.73
C ILE A 521 7.69 29.77 -18.34
N GLU A 522 8.51 29.56 -19.36
CA GLU A 522 9.18 30.64 -20.07
C GLU A 522 8.18 31.63 -20.71
N GLU A 523 7.11 31.10 -21.30
CA GLU A 523 6.04 31.88 -21.90
C GLU A 523 5.26 32.67 -20.84
N ASP A 524 4.89 32.02 -19.74
CA ASP A 524 4.21 32.66 -18.60
C ASP A 524 5.07 33.82 -18.00
N LEU A 525 6.38 33.61 -17.86
CA LEU A 525 7.29 34.65 -17.37
C LEU A 525 7.41 35.81 -18.38
N ARG A 526 7.39 35.56 -19.70
CA ARG A 526 7.37 36.57 -20.73
C ARG A 526 6.09 37.42 -20.72
N GLU A 527 4.96 36.76 -20.45
CA GLU A 527 3.67 37.44 -20.30
C GLU A 527 3.65 38.32 -19.05
N LEU A 528 4.17 37.81 -17.93
CA LEU A 528 4.32 38.60 -16.70
C LEU A 528 5.21 39.82 -16.89
N ALA A 529 6.31 39.71 -17.64
CA ALA A 529 7.22 40.83 -17.92
C ALA A 529 6.59 41.91 -18.81
N LYS A 530 5.48 41.63 -19.52
CA LYS A 530 4.75 42.59 -20.37
C LYS A 530 3.65 43.34 -19.62
N LYS A 531 3.20 42.81 -18.48
CA LYS A 531 2.19 43.43 -17.60
C LYS A 531 2.81 44.53 -16.75
#